data_e0f5b4510ec38a7b6e38d85f404d5027
#
_entry.id   e0f5b4510ec38a7b6e38d85f404d5027
#
_cell.length_a   1.000
_cell.length_b   1.000
_cell.length_c   1.000
_cell.angle_alpha   90.00
_cell.angle_beta   90.00
_cell.angle_gamma   90.00
#
_symmetry.space_group_name_H-M   'P 1'
#
loop_
_entity.id
_entity.type
_entity.pdbx_description
1 polymer ?
#
loop_
_entity_poly.entity_id
_entity_poly.type
_entity_poly.pdbx_seq_one_letter_code
_entity_poly.pdbx_strand_id
1 'polypeptide(L)'
;MNAALVPLMLLAALGFVLSVAAHLASIAGVSIPGGQMIWLLHVGIFVVWFPTVFIASRIMRGERRQDLWKVMLSGCPAWMRLAAKVLLAYIIVNFVYFIATSGRGGHYSGDPPPSVIRGFSGHWMLFYGVAFMTLYSVNRNPALLSKRVCRNGHTIARSDTFCAVCGERLGAQPQI
;
A
#
# COMPACT_ATOMS: atom_id res chain seq x y z
N MET A 1 9.88 -8.78 16.60
CA MET A 1 10.10 -8.34 15.20
C MET A 1 10.17 -9.56 14.30
N ASN A 2 9.26 -9.70 13.35
CA ASN A 2 9.37 -10.81 12.39
C ASN A 2 10.48 -10.48 11.39
N ALA A 3 11.66 -11.11 11.57
CA ALA A 3 12.84 -10.86 10.73
C ALA A 3 12.56 -10.94 9.23
N ALA A 4 11.58 -11.76 8.81
CA ALA A 4 11.16 -11.89 7.41
C ALA A 4 10.43 -10.67 6.85
N LEU A 5 9.83 -9.81 7.69
CA LEU A 5 9.10 -8.61 7.21
C LEU A 5 10.03 -7.45 6.88
N VAL A 6 11.18 -7.38 7.55
CA VAL A 6 12.12 -6.26 7.39
C VAL A 6 12.68 -6.15 5.97
N PRO A 7 13.17 -7.23 5.33
CA PRO A 7 13.65 -7.15 3.95
C PRO A 7 12.58 -6.69 2.97
N LEU A 8 11.33 -7.19 3.10
CA LEU A 8 10.22 -6.77 2.25
C LEU A 8 9.86 -5.29 2.47
N MET A 9 9.89 -4.84 3.73
CA MET A 9 9.64 -3.43 4.07
C MET A 9 10.72 -2.52 3.50
N LEU A 10 11.99 -2.90 3.57
CA LEU A 10 13.10 -2.15 2.98
C LEU A 10 13.01 -2.12 1.46
N LEU A 11 12.67 -3.25 0.83
CA LEU A 11 12.47 -3.32 -0.61
C LEU A 11 11.30 -2.43 -1.06
N ALA A 12 10.19 -2.43 -0.31
CA ALA A 12 9.07 -1.54 -0.57
C ALA A 12 9.45 -0.07 -0.41
N ALA A 13 10.22 0.28 0.62
CA ALA A 13 10.73 1.63 0.82
C ALA A 13 11.65 2.09 -0.32
N LEU A 14 12.58 1.24 -0.74
CA LEU A 14 13.48 1.51 -1.87
C LEU A 14 12.68 1.70 -3.16
N GLY A 15 11.76 0.79 -3.47
CA GLY A 15 10.87 0.91 -4.63
C GLY A 15 10.05 2.20 -4.60
N PHE A 16 9.56 2.61 -3.43
CA PHE A 16 8.85 3.88 -3.26
C PHE A 16 9.75 5.09 -3.59
N VAL A 17 10.95 5.15 -3.00
CA VAL A 17 11.90 6.25 -3.23
C VAL A 17 12.30 6.34 -4.71
N LEU A 18 12.61 5.21 -5.33
CA LEU A 18 12.95 5.17 -6.76
C LEU A 18 11.77 5.58 -7.64
N SER A 19 10.54 5.21 -7.26
CA SER A 19 9.32 5.62 -7.97
C SER A 19 9.08 7.13 -7.86
N VAL A 20 9.32 7.72 -6.69
CA VAL A 20 9.25 9.18 -6.49
C VAL A 20 10.31 9.88 -7.34
N ALA A 21 11.56 9.39 -7.34
CA ALA A 21 12.64 9.95 -8.15
C ALA A 21 12.30 9.91 -9.64
N ALA A 22 11.80 8.77 -10.14
CA ALA A 22 11.36 8.62 -11.51
C ALA A 22 10.21 9.58 -11.86
N HIS A 23 9.28 9.76 -10.92
CA HIS A 23 8.14 10.66 -11.09
C HIS A 23 8.59 12.13 -11.19
N LEU A 24 9.47 12.57 -10.31
CA LEU A 24 10.00 13.93 -10.32
C LEU A 24 10.83 14.21 -11.57
N ALA A 25 11.71 13.27 -11.98
CA ALA A 25 12.46 13.38 -13.21
C ALA A 25 11.53 13.52 -14.43
N SER A 26 10.47 12.73 -14.48
CA SER A 26 9.49 12.79 -15.58
C SER A 26 8.70 14.11 -15.62
N ILE A 27 8.39 14.71 -14.46
CA ILE A 27 7.78 16.04 -14.38
C ILE A 27 8.74 17.12 -14.89
N ALA A 28 10.02 17.00 -14.55
CA ALA A 28 11.08 17.89 -15.04
C ALA A 28 11.43 17.69 -16.52
N GLY A 29 10.79 16.74 -17.21
CA GLY A 29 11.07 16.44 -18.61
C GLY A 29 12.44 15.76 -18.84
N VAL A 30 13.08 15.26 -17.78
CA VAL A 30 14.39 14.60 -17.84
C VAL A 30 14.19 13.16 -18.30
N SER A 31 14.91 12.78 -19.35
CA SER A 31 14.99 11.38 -19.78
C SER A 31 15.75 10.57 -18.74
N ILE A 32 15.16 9.47 -18.31
CA ILE A 32 15.78 8.60 -17.31
C ILE A 32 16.77 7.67 -18.03
N PRO A 33 18.07 7.72 -17.70
CA PRO A 33 19.04 6.83 -18.31
C PRO A 33 18.74 5.37 -17.94
N GLY A 34 18.95 4.46 -18.88
CA GLY A 34 18.72 3.02 -18.70
C GLY A 34 17.45 2.49 -19.36
N GLY A 35 16.73 3.30 -20.10
CA GLY A 35 15.69 2.90 -21.03
C GLY A 35 14.65 1.94 -20.44
N GLN A 36 14.60 0.75 -21.00
CA GLN A 36 13.66 -0.30 -20.59
C GLN A 36 13.85 -0.78 -19.13
N MET A 37 15.01 -0.56 -18.51
CA MET A 37 15.27 -1.01 -17.13
C MET A 37 14.37 -0.34 -16.09
N ILE A 38 13.80 0.83 -16.39
CA ILE A 38 12.84 1.48 -15.49
C ILE A 38 11.62 0.59 -15.21
N TRP A 39 11.28 -0.30 -16.14
CA TRP A 39 10.17 -1.24 -15.98
C TRP A 39 10.43 -2.31 -14.91
N LEU A 40 11.69 -2.45 -14.44
CA LEU A 40 11.97 -3.28 -13.26
C LEU A 40 11.24 -2.77 -12.01
N LEU A 41 10.96 -1.47 -11.91
CA LEU A 41 10.09 -0.94 -10.86
C LEU A 41 8.67 -1.49 -10.97
N HIS A 42 8.16 -1.64 -12.19
CA HIS A 42 6.84 -2.22 -12.40
C HIS A 42 6.80 -3.71 -12.01
N VAL A 43 7.79 -4.47 -12.44
CA VAL A 43 7.93 -5.90 -12.10
C VAL A 43 8.17 -6.09 -10.60
N GLY A 44 9.00 -5.23 -10.00
CA GLY A 44 9.32 -5.26 -8.57
C GLY A 44 8.10 -5.06 -7.66
N ILE A 45 7.03 -4.42 -8.15
CA ILE A 45 5.75 -4.32 -7.42
C ILE A 45 5.27 -5.71 -7.02
N PHE A 46 5.29 -6.68 -7.92
CA PHE A 46 4.77 -8.01 -7.66
C PHE A 46 5.52 -8.71 -6.53
N VAL A 47 6.83 -8.46 -6.41
CA VAL A 47 7.67 -9.04 -5.35
C VAL A 47 7.23 -8.57 -3.96
N VAL A 48 6.86 -7.30 -3.81
CA VAL A 48 6.42 -6.75 -2.51
C VAL A 48 4.91 -6.86 -2.31
N TRP A 49 4.13 -6.75 -3.40
CA TRP A 49 2.68 -6.69 -3.33
C TRP A 49 2.03 -8.03 -2.99
N PHE A 50 2.44 -9.13 -3.61
CA PHE A 50 1.87 -10.44 -3.30
C PHE A 50 2.02 -10.82 -1.82
N PRO A 51 3.21 -10.73 -1.19
CA PRO A 51 3.33 -10.95 0.25
C PRO A 51 2.47 -9.97 1.07
N THR A 52 2.39 -8.70 0.64
CA THR A 52 1.58 -7.70 1.33
C THR A 52 0.09 -8.02 1.27
N VAL A 53 -0.44 -8.44 0.12
CA VAL A 53 -1.84 -8.88 -0.02
C VAL A 53 -2.12 -10.10 0.86
N PHE A 54 -1.20 -11.04 0.92
CA PHE A 54 -1.34 -12.20 1.80
C PHE A 54 -1.38 -11.81 3.28
N ILE A 55 -0.53 -10.88 3.69
CA ILE A 55 -0.53 -10.31 5.06
C ILE A 55 -1.83 -9.55 5.31
N ALA A 56 -2.24 -8.69 4.38
CA ALA A 56 -3.49 -7.93 4.46
C ALA A 56 -4.71 -8.85 4.60
N SER A 57 -4.74 -9.95 3.84
CA SER A 57 -5.82 -10.94 3.92
C SER A 57 -5.88 -11.63 5.30
N ARG A 58 -4.72 -11.80 5.95
CA ARG A 58 -4.67 -12.32 7.33
C ARG A 58 -5.16 -11.30 8.34
N ILE A 59 -4.76 -10.04 8.21
CA ILE A 59 -5.22 -8.94 9.08
C ILE A 59 -6.73 -8.80 9.02
N MET A 60 -7.31 -8.94 7.81
CA MET A 60 -8.73 -8.73 7.55
C MET A 60 -9.63 -9.92 7.92
N ARG A 61 -9.06 -11.01 8.45
CA ARG A 61 -9.87 -12.15 8.89
C ARG A 61 -10.79 -11.78 10.05
N GLY A 62 -12.10 -11.78 9.80
CA GLY A 62 -13.12 -11.40 10.77
C GLY A 62 -13.36 -9.89 10.86
N GLU A 63 -12.65 -9.07 10.08
CA GLU A 63 -12.87 -7.62 10.01
C GLU A 63 -13.87 -7.26 8.92
N ARG A 64 -14.52 -6.09 9.06
CA ARG A 64 -15.45 -5.58 8.05
C ARG A 64 -14.67 -4.94 6.90
N ARG A 65 -15.11 -5.16 5.65
CA ARG A 65 -14.44 -4.60 4.46
C ARG A 65 -14.34 -3.07 4.49
N GLN A 66 -15.34 -2.40 5.04
CA GLN A 66 -15.33 -0.93 5.18
C GLN A 66 -14.22 -0.41 6.11
N ASP A 67 -13.72 -1.24 7.03
CA ASP A 67 -12.65 -0.88 7.97
C ASP A 67 -11.25 -1.22 7.44
N LEU A 68 -11.13 -1.70 6.18
CA LEU A 68 -9.88 -2.16 5.57
C LEU A 68 -8.71 -1.22 5.85
N TRP A 69 -8.81 0.02 5.41
CA TRP A 69 -7.73 1.00 5.56
C TRP A 69 -7.45 1.37 7.00
N LYS A 70 -8.50 1.45 7.83
CA LYS A 70 -8.38 1.75 9.25
C LYS A 70 -7.61 0.65 9.97
N VAL A 71 -7.94 -0.60 9.69
CA VAL A 71 -7.32 -1.76 10.33
C VAL A 71 -5.90 -1.99 9.80
N MET A 72 -5.69 -1.98 8.48
CA MET A 72 -4.37 -2.20 7.88
C MET A 72 -3.34 -1.17 8.30
N LEU A 73 -3.75 0.10 8.46
CA LEU A 73 -2.86 1.20 8.81
C LEU A 73 -2.91 1.57 10.30
N SER A 74 -3.52 0.75 11.15
CA SER A 74 -3.68 1.05 12.59
C SER A 74 -2.35 1.17 13.33
N GLY A 75 -1.32 0.41 12.93
CA GLY A 75 0.04 0.53 13.47
C GLY A 75 0.85 1.70 12.91
N CYS A 76 0.31 2.45 11.94
CA CYS A 76 0.97 3.61 11.37
C CYS A 76 0.67 4.89 12.16
N PRO A 77 1.62 5.81 12.34
CA PRO A 77 1.37 7.11 12.94
C PRO A 77 0.40 7.94 12.07
N ALA A 78 -0.26 8.92 12.70
CA ALA A 78 -1.31 9.72 12.05
C ALA A 78 -0.83 10.42 10.76
N TRP A 79 0.39 10.92 10.75
CA TRP A 79 0.95 11.59 9.58
C TRP A 79 1.11 10.63 8.38
N MET A 80 1.49 9.36 8.60
CA MET A 80 1.57 8.36 7.52
C MET A 80 0.20 8.06 6.94
N ARG A 81 -0.82 7.95 7.79
CA ARG A 81 -2.20 7.74 7.35
C ARG A 81 -2.73 8.91 6.52
N LEU A 82 -2.37 10.14 6.92
CA LEU A 82 -2.68 11.34 6.14
C LEU A 82 -1.91 11.35 4.81
N ALA A 83 -0.61 11.07 4.84
CA ALA A 83 0.22 10.98 3.64
C ALA A 83 -0.32 9.96 2.64
N ALA A 84 -0.82 8.80 3.09
CA ALA A 84 -1.45 7.81 2.23
C ALA A 84 -2.69 8.37 1.50
N LYS A 85 -3.54 9.12 2.19
CA LYS A 85 -4.74 9.75 1.60
C LYS A 85 -4.37 10.82 0.58
N VAL A 86 -3.40 11.68 0.93
CA VAL A 86 -2.91 12.73 0.04
C VAL A 86 -2.26 12.13 -1.21
N LEU A 87 -1.43 11.11 -1.03
CA LEU A 87 -0.80 10.39 -2.13
C LEU A 87 -1.84 9.74 -3.05
N LEU A 88 -2.85 9.09 -2.50
CA LEU A 88 -3.93 8.48 -3.28
C LEU A 88 -4.68 9.54 -4.10
N ALA A 89 -5.07 10.66 -3.49
CA ALA A 89 -5.74 11.74 -4.18
C ALA A 89 -4.87 12.31 -5.32
N TYR A 90 -3.59 12.54 -5.05
CA TYR A 90 -2.62 12.99 -6.04
C TYR A 90 -2.52 12.03 -7.23
N ILE A 91 -2.40 10.73 -6.95
CA ILE A 91 -2.24 9.70 -7.98
C ILE A 91 -3.49 9.61 -8.86
N ILE A 92 -4.69 9.73 -8.28
CA ILE A 92 -5.93 9.76 -9.05
C ILE A 92 -5.91 10.97 -10.03
N VAL A 93 -5.58 12.15 -9.53
CA VAL A 93 -5.48 13.35 -10.37
C VAL A 93 -4.43 13.20 -11.46
N ASN A 94 -3.24 12.69 -11.10
CA ASN A 94 -2.17 12.44 -12.06
C ASN A 94 -2.56 11.40 -13.12
N PHE A 95 -3.29 10.36 -12.75
CA PHE A 95 -3.75 9.34 -13.68
C PHE A 95 -4.82 9.87 -14.64
N VAL A 96 -5.79 10.66 -14.14
CA VAL A 96 -6.78 11.33 -14.98
C VAL A 96 -6.09 12.30 -15.96
N TYR A 97 -5.12 13.07 -15.48
CA TYR A 97 -4.31 13.94 -16.33
C TYR A 97 -3.58 13.15 -17.42
N PHE A 98 -2.94 12.03 -17.04
CA PHE A 98 -2.25 11.14 -17.98
C PHE A 98 -3.20 10.64 -19.08
N ILE A 99 -4.38 10.12 -18.71
CA ILE A 99 -5.36 9.65 -19.70
C ILE A 99 -5.82 10.79 -20.63
N ALA A 100 -6.07 11.96 -20.07
CA ALA A 100 -6.56 13.11 -20.82
C ALA A 100 -5.53 13.67 -21.81
N THR A 101 -4.21 13.58 -21.47
CA THR A 101 -3.13 14.16 -22.25
C THR A 101 -2.35 13.15 -23.09
N SER A 102 -2.37 11.88 -22.73
CA SER A 102 -1.78 10.79 -23.51
C SER A 102 -2.69 10.49 -24.69
N GLY A 103 -2.70 11.35 -25.68
CA GLY A 103 -3.43 11.10 -26.93
C GLY A 103 -3.14 9.68 -27.42
N ARG A 104 -4.12 9.04 -28.05
CA ARG A 104 -4.18 7.65 -28.53
C ARG A 104 -2.79 7.10 -28.86
N GLY A 105 -2.30 6.20 -28.02
CA GLY A 105 -0.92 5.78 -27.88
C GLY A 105 -0.18 5.54 -29.19
N GLY A 106 0.80 6.36 -29.45
CA GLY A 106 1.82 6.06 -30.44
C GLY A 106 2.75 4.96 -29.89
N HIS A 107 3.04 3.97 -30.71
CA HIS A 107 4.15 3.06 -30.41
C HIS A 107 5.43 3.91 -30.39
N TYR A 108 6.11 3.94 -29.25
CA TYR A 108 7.45 4.53 -29.17
C TYR A 108 8.47 3.42 -29.38
N SER A 109 9.41 3.67 -30.31
CA SER A 109 10.60 2.83 -30.49
C SER A 109 11.74 3.47 -29.69
N GLY A 110 12.25 2.76 -28.67
CA GLY A 110 13.33 3.26 -27.82
C GLY A 110 12.92 3.48 -26.37
N ASP A 111 13.55 4.44 -25.71
CA ASP A 111 13.31 4.75 -24.31
C ASP A 111 11.89 5.33 -24.09
N PRO A 112 11.19 4.94 -23.00
CA PRO A 112 9.87 5.45 -22.72
C PRO A 112 9.91 6.97 -22.51
N PRO A 113 9.02 7.74 -23.17
CA PRO A 113 8.99 9.18 -23.01
C PRO A 113 8.60 9.59 -21.58
N PRO A 114 9.03 10.78 -21.12
CA PRO A 114 8.72 11.26 -19.75
C PRO A 114 7.23 11.25 -19.41
N SER A 115 6.35 11.51 -20.37
CA SER A 115 4.89 11.47 -20.18
C SER A 115 4.38 10.09 -19.79
N VAL A 116 4.91 9.03 -20.40
CA VAL A 116 4.57 7.64 -20.08
C VAL A 116 5.08 7.29 -18.69
N ILE A 117 6.33 7.62 -18.38
CA ILE A 117 6.90 7.37 -17.05
C ILE A 117 6.10 8.12 -15.98
N ARG A 118 5.70 9.37 -16.23
CA ARG A 118 4.86 10.13 -15.32
C ARG A 118 3.53 9.41 -15.02
N GLY A 119 2.90 8.85 -16.04
CA GLY A 119 1.65 8.10 -15.86
C GLY A 119 1.85 6.85 -15.00
N PHE A 120 2.89 6.09 -15.29
CA PHE A 120 3.14 4.82 -14.59
C PHE A 120 3.77 4.99 -13.20
N SER A 121 4.66 5.94 -13.00
CA SER A 121 5.32 6.15 -11.71
C SER A 121 4.35 6.49 -10.58
N GLY A 122 3.20 7.11 -10.90
CA GLY A 122 2.14 7.36 -9.93
C GLY A 122 1.63 6.08 -9.27
N HIS A 123 1.27 5.07 -10.05
CA HIS A 123 0.81 3.81 -9.45
C HIS A 123 1.94 3.00 -8.82
N TRP A 124 3.19 3.10 -9.31
CA TRP A 124 4.34 2.50 -8.61
C TRP A 124 4.47 3.05 -7.19
N MET A 125 4.40 4.39 -7.03
CA MET A 125 4.38 5.03 -5.70
C MET A 125 3.24 4.49 -4.82
N LEU A 126 2.04 4.29 -5.38
CA LEU A 126 0.92 3.77 -4.62
C LEU A 126 1.20 2.35 -4.11
N PHE A 127 1.57 1.44 -5.00
CA PHE A 127 1.77 0.04 -4.62
C PHE A 127 2.91 -0.13 -3.61
N TYR A 128 4.06 0.49 -3.87
CA TYR A 128 5.19 0.44 -2.93
C TYR A 128 4.88 1.15 -1.61
N GLY A 129 4.21 2.30 -1.66
CA GLY A 129 3.85 3.06 -0.47
C GLY A 129 2.85 2.31 0.42
N VAL A 130 1.79 1.73 -0.16
CA VAL A 130 0.81 0.94 0.59
C VAL A 130 1.44 -0.36 1.12
N ALA A 131 2.29 -1.03 0.33
CA ALA A 131 3.02 -2.19 0.80
C ALA A 131 3.89 -1.83 2.00
N PHE A 132 4.71 -0.78 1.89
CA PHE A 132 5.53 -0.31 2.99
C PHE A 132 4.70 -0.02 4.26
N MET A 133 3.62 0.75 4.13
CA MET A 133 2.78 1.13 5.27
C MET A 133 2.11 -0.08 5.93
N THR A 134 1.66 -1.06 5.15
CA THR A 134 1.04 -2.28 5.67
C THR A 134 2.06 -3.12 6.43
N LEU A 135 3.24 -3.34 5.84
CA LEU A 135 4.33 -4.08 6.48
C LEU A 135 4.83 -3.37 7.74
N TYR A 136 4.96 -2.05 7.69
CA TYR A 136 5.31 -1.23 8.85
C TYR A 136 4.27 -1.35 9.97
N SER A 137 2.99 -1.27 9.63
CA SER A 137 1.88 -1.40 10.58
C SER A 137 1.94 -2.74 11.33
N VAL A 138 2.15 -3.84 10.61
CA VAL A 138 2.28 -5.17 11.21
C VAL A 138 3.56 -5.31 12.04
N ASN A 139 4.68 -4.74 11.56
CA ASN A 139 5.93 -4.79 12.30
C ASN A 139 5.84 -4.05 13.64
N ARG A 140 5.10 -2.93 13.67
CA ARG A 140 4.83 -2.14 14.90
C ARG A 140 3.79 -2.79 15.79
N ASN A 141 2.82 -3.48 15.21
CA ASN A 141 1.74 -4.14 15.92
C ASN A 141 1.52 -5.58 15.41
N PRO A 142 2.34 -6.55 15.85
CA PRO A 142 2.20 -7.94 15.44
C PRO A 142 0.85 -8.57 15.81
N ALA A 143 0.15 -8.02 16.81
CA ALA A 143 -1.17 -8.49 17.20
C ALA A 143 -2.22 -8.34 16.08
N LEU A 144 -1.93 -7.55 15.04
CA LEU A 144 -2.78 -7.47 13.85
C LEU A 144 -2.91 -8.80 13.10
N LEU A 145 -1.92 -9.70 13.22
CA LEU A 145 -1.96 -11.02 12.59
C LEU A 145 -2.75 -12.05 13.41
N SER A 146 -3.05 -11.75 14.66
CA SER A 146 -3.80 -12.65 15.56
C SER A 146 -5.30 -12.47 15.34
N LYS A 147 -6.03 -13.60 15.30
CA LYS A 147 -7.49 -13.57 15.32
C LYS A 147 -7.98 -13.11 16.69
N ARG A 148 -8.97 -12.24 16.69
CA ARG A 148 -9.73 -11.95 17.91
C ARG A 148 -10.89 -12.93 18.03
N VAL A 149 -11.03 -13.49 19.22
CA VAL A 149 -12.13 -14.39 19.56
C VAL A 149 -12.74 -13.96 20.88
N CYS A 150 -14.04 -14.15 21.04
CA CYS A 150 -14.72 -14.00 22.33
C CYS A 150 -14.38 -15.20 23.25
N ARG A 151 -14.85 -15.16 24.50
CA ARG A 151 -14.62 -16.24 25.48
C ARG A 151 -15.16 -17.60 25.00
N ASN A 152 -16.20 -17.59 24.16
CA ASN A 152 -16.80 -18.80 23.57
C ASN A 152 -16.15 -19.21 22.22
N GLY A 153 -15.02 -18.58 21.82
CA GLY A 153 -14.27 -18.94 20.61
C GLY A 153 -14.80 -18.38 19.30
N HIS A 154 -15.85 -17.56 19.29
CA HIS A 154 -16.35 -16.95 18.06
C HIS A 154 -15.43 -15.84 17.57
N THR A 155 -15.17 -15.77 16.27
CA THR A 155 -14.37 -14.69 15.66
C THR A 155 -15.12 -13.36 15.75
N ILE A 156 -14.45 -12.31 16.18
CA ILE A 156 -14.98 -10.96 16.37
C ILE A 156 -14.12 -9.92 15.67
N ALA A 157 -14.73 -8.86 15.13
CA ALA A 157 -13.99 -7.73 14.57
C ALA A 157 -13.38 -6.86 15.69
N ARG A 158 -12.31 -6.11 15.37
CA ARG A 158 -11.67 -5.19 16.33
C ARG A 158 -12.58 -4.04 16.75
N SER A 159 -13.53 -3.68 15.91
CA SER A 159 -14.52 -2.64 16.18
C SER A 159 -15.73 -3.12 17.00
N ASP A 160 -15.87 -4.44 17.22
CA ASP A 160 -17.03 -4.97 17.90
C ASP A 160 -16.96 -4.76 19.43
N THR A 161 -18.05 -4.32 20.01
CA THR A 161 -18.26 -4.17 21.46
C THR A 161 -18.99 -5.36 22.06
N PHE A 162 -19.68 -6.15 21.22
CA PHE A 162 -20.38 -7.38 21.57
C PHE A 162 -20.09 -8.46 20.52
N CYS A 163 -20.07 -9.72 20.96
CA CYS A 163 -20.02 -10.84 20.03
C CYS A 163 -21.38 -11.01 19.35
N ALA A 164 -21.39 -10.94 18.01
CA ALA A 164 -22.63 -11.06 17.23
C ALA A 164 -23.28 -12.45 17.33
N VAL A 165 -22.52 -13.48 17.76
CA VAL A 165 -23.01 -14.87 17.85
C VAL A 165 -23.60 -15.21 19.22
N CYS A 166 -22.88 -14.83 20.30
CA CYS A 166 -23.30 -15.21 21.68
C CYS A 166 -23.70 -14.04 22.56
N GLY A 167 -23.69 -12.79 22.05
CA GLY A 167 -24.09 -11.60 22.82
C GLY A 167 -23.09 -11.18 23.90
N GLU A 168 -21.96 -11.89 24.08
CA GLU A 168 -20.98 -11.56 25.11
C GLU A 168 -20.49 -10.13 24.93
N ARG A 169 -20.50 -9.34 26.02
CA ARG A 169 -19.93 -8.00 26.03
C ARG A 169 -18.38 -8.10 26.00
N LEU A 170 -17.78 -7.51 25.00
CA LEU A 170 -16.33 -7.48 24.84
C LEU A 170 -15.80 -6.30 25.66
N GLY A 171 -14.85 -6.56 26.56
CA GLY A 171 -14.19 -5.50 27.33
C GLY A 171 -13.59 -4.44 26.43
N ALA A 172 -13.67 -3.18 26.85
CA ALA A 172 -13.02 -2.06 26.15
C ALA A 172 -11.52 -2.36 26.04
N GLN A 173 -11.05 -2.68 24.84
CA GLN A 173 -9.60 -2.72 24.60
C GLN A 173 -9.12 -1.31 24.27
N PRO A 174 -7.90 -0.95 24.67
CA PRO A 174 -7.32 0.34 24.29
C PRO A 174 -7.42 0.48 22.77
N GLN A 175 -8.04 1.57 22.34
CA GLN A 175 -8.12 1.92 20.92
C GLN A 175 -6.68 2.12 20.42
N ILE A 176 -6.27 1.31 19.46
CA ILE A 176 -4.96 1.37 18.78
C ILE A 176 -4.98 2.53 17.78
#